data_fdeeec79211aba182aa74e052ec73930
#
_entry.id   fdeeec79211aba182aa74e052ec73930
#
_cell.length_a   1.000
_cell.length_b   1.000
_cell.length_c   1.000
_cell.angle_alpha   90.00
_cell.angle_beta   90.00
_cell.angle_gamma   90.00
#
_symmetry.space_group_name_H-M   'P 1'
#
loop_
_entity.id
_entity.type
_entity.pdbx_description
1 polymer ?
#
loop_
_entity_poly.entity_id
_entity_poly.type
_entity_poly.pdbx_seq_one_letter_code
_entity_poly.pdbx_strand_id
1 'polypeptide(L)'
;MCANQFFGYTTHMPPVTATENIPDSLLEISVPTALELIRLKLVCLIDVRQKFELEMEGEIPGACSLPLFRFKQLLGHQMSEDEHELLDGDEPDSLDVQHFLSNINRLHYTKDCIMLCYCNSGRRSMHAARLLRSLGYERGFSLAGGYRVLIKALTETELEALKSMPKPPGNK
;
A
#
# COMPACT_ATOMS: atom_id res chain seq x y z
N MET A 1 25.50 44.87 18.82
CA MET A 1 25.61 44.23 17.49
C MET A 1 25.41 42.73 17.67
N CYS A 2 24.24 42.24 17.47
CA CYS A 2 23.91 40.84 17.62
C CYS A 2 23.84 40.22 16.23
N ALA A 3 24.75 39.29 15.96
CA ALA A 3 24.77 38.51 14.72
C ALA A 3 23.73 37.39 14.82
N ASN A 4 22.72 37.46 13.96
CA ASN A 4 21.69 36.41 13.79
C ASN A 4 22.32 35.26 13.02
N GLN A 5 22.59 34.13 13.67
CA GLN A 5 22.92 32.88 12.99
C GLN A 5 21.61 32.15 12.64
N PHE A 6 21.23 32.23 11.38
CA PHE A 6 20.20 31.34 10.79
C PHE A 6 20.83 29.95 10.65
N PHE A 7 20.44 29.04 11.52
CA PHE A 7 20.63 27.61 11.29
C PHE A 7 19.62 27.13 10.23
N GLY A 8 20.09 27.04 8.99
CA GLY A 8 19.36 26.37 7.92
C GLY A 8 19.31 24.87 8.17
N TYR A 9 18.15 24.35 8.55
CA TYR A 9 17.88 22.92 8.52
C TYR A 9 17.70 22.50 7.06
N THR A 10 18.78 22.18 6.38
CA THR A 10 18.69 21.36 5.18
C THR A 10 18.31 19.97 5.63
N THR A 11 17.04 19.61 5.44
CA THR A 11 16.59 18.23 5.53
C THR A 11 17.27 17.43 4.43
N HIS A 12 18.43 16.93 4.74
CA HIS A 12 19.14 15.98 3.91
C HIS A 12 18.40 14.65 4.05
N MET A 13 17.46 14.38 3.12
CA MET A 13 16.96 13.02 2.98
C MET A 13 18.17 12.14 2.65
N PRO A 14 18.41 11.06 3.41
CA PRO A 14 19.48 10.14 3.05
C PRO A 14 19.23 9.66 1.61
N PRO A 15 20.29 9.50 0.80
CA PRO A 15 20.11 8.93 -0.53
C PRO A 15 19.38 7.61 -0.36
N VAL A 16 18.35 7.41 -1.19
CA VAL A 16 17.68 6.12 -1.30
C VAL A 16 18.78 5.15 -1.74
N THR A 17 19.40 4.50 -0.76
CA THR A 17 20.40 3.46 -1.02
C THR A 17 19.70 2.45 -1.92
N ALA A 18 20.36 2.13 -3.04
CA ALA A 18 19.90 1.17 -4.02
C ALA A 18 19.23 0.01 -3.29
N THR A 19 17.91 -0.13 -3.45
CA THR A 19 17.19 -1.28 -2.96
C THR A 19 17.85 -2.47 -3.62
N GLU A 20 18.64 -3.22 -2.84
CA GLU A 20 19.10 -4.52 -3.29
C GLU A 20 17.91 -5.20 -3.97
N ASN A 21 18.14 -5.83 -5.11
CA ASN A 21 17.10 -6.49 -5.90
C ASN A 21 16.49 -7.62 -5.07
N ILE A 22 15.56 -7.25 -4.16
CA ILE A 22 14.81 -8.23 -3.39
C ILE A 22 13.96 -9.00 -4.39
N PRO A 23 14.12 -10.31 -4.51
CA PRO A 23 13.32 -11.12 -5.42
C PRO A 23 11.83 -10.95 -5.10
N ASP A 24 10.99 -10.91 -6.12
CA ASP A 24 9.53 -10.78 -5.97
C ASP A 24 8.95 -11.87 -5.07
N SER A 25 9.49 -13.08 -5.14
CA SER A 25 9.11 -14.21 -4.29
C SER A 25 9.28 -13.95 -2.77
N LEU A 26 10.13 -13.02 -2.38
CA LEU A 26 10.32 -12.62 -0.99
C LEU A 26 9.44 -11.43 -0.58
N LEU A 27 8.82 -10.77 -1.55
CA LEU A 27 7.91 -9.65 -1.34
C LEU A 27 6.45 -10.06 -1.43
N GLU A 28 6.15 -11.23 -1.97
CA GLU A 28 4.79 -11.67 -2.22
C GLU A 28 4.31 -12.67 -1.17
N ILE A 29 3.09 -12.45 -0.67
CA ILE A 29 2.41 -13.36 0.25
C ILE A 29 1.20 -13.96 -0.46
N SER A 30 1.01 -15.26 -0.30
CA SER A 30 -0.17 -15.97 -0.81
C SER A 30 -1.44 -15.63 -0.03
N VAL A 31 -2.60 -15.79 -0.67
CA VAL A 31 -3.89 -15.57 -0.01
C VAL A 31 -4.09 -16.43 1.23
N PRO A 32 -3.77 -17.74 1.26
CA PRO A 32 -3.86 -18.52 2.51
C PRO A 32 -3.04 -17.93 3.65
N THR A 33 -1.81 -17.50 3.40
CA THR A 33 -0.97 -16.84 4.41
C THR A 33 -1.58 -15.52 4.88
N ALA A 34 -2.11 -14.72 3.95
CA ALA A 34 -2.79 -13.47 4.27
C ALA A 34 -4.00 -13.70 5.19
N LEU A 35 -4.81 -14.71 4.91
CA LEU A 35 -5.98 -15.07 5.74
C LEU A 35 -5.57 -15.44 7.17
N GLU A 36 -4.49 -16.19 7.36
CA GLU A 36 -3.97 -16.50 8.69
C GLU A 36 -3.52 -15.24 9.44
N LEU A 37 -2.80 -14.33 8.76
CA LEU A 37 -2.39 -13.06 9.36
C LEU A 37 -3.61 -12.19 9.75
N ILE A 38 -4.66 -12.21 8.94
CA ILE A 38 -5.93 -11.51 9.22
C ILE A 38 -6.62 -12.11 10.46
N ARG A 39 -6.75 -13.44 10.52
CA ARG A 39 -7.35 -14.14 11.68
C ARG A 39 -6.62 -13.83 12.98
N LEU A 40 -5.30 -13.77 12.93
CA LEU A 40 -4.43 -13.45 14.06
C LEU A 40 -4.38 -11.95 14.36
N LYS A 41 -4.99 -11.09 13.53
CA LYS A 41 -4.96 -9.62 13.64
C LYS A 41 -3.55 -9.03 13.65
N LEU A 42 -2.65 -9.63 12.90
CA LEU A 42 -1.23 -9.26 12.84
C LEU A 42 -0.86 -8.40 11.65
N VAL A 43 -1.79 -8.14 10.72
CA VAL A 43 -1.52 -7.48 9.44
C VAL A 43 -2.30 -6.18 9.32
N CYS A 44 -1.64 -5.16 8.75
CA CYS A 44 -2.29 -3.95 8.27
C CYS A 44 -2.49 -4.07 6.77
N LEU A 45 -3.74 -4.06 6.32
CA LEU A 45 -4.08 -4.09 4.90
C LEU A 45 -3.98 -2.69 4.31
N ILE A 46 -3.26 -2.56 3.20
CA ILE A 46 -3.09 -1.32 2.44
C ILE A 46 -3.65 -1.51 1.05
N ASP A 47 -4.76 -0.85 0.76
CA ASP A 47 -5.35 -0.83 -0.59
C ASP A 47 -4.67 0.26 -1.42
N VAL A 48 -3.89 -0.13 -2.42
CA VAL A 48 -3.16 0.81 -3.27
C VAL A 48 -3.90 1.15 -4.57
N ARG A 49 -5.16 0.70 -4.70
CA ARG A 49 -6.02 1.02 -5.84
C ARG A 49 -6.44 2.49 -5.82
N GLN A 50 -6.91 2.96 -6.96
CA GLN A 50 -7.51 4.28 -7.07
C GLN A 50 -8.87 4.34 -6.37
N LYS A 51 -9.26 5.52 -5.90
CA LYS A 51 -10.53 5.72 -5.20
C LYS A 51 -11.73 5.25 -6.03
N PHE A 52 -11.73 5.49 -7.33
CA PHE A 52 -12.82 5.06 -8.20
C PHE A 52 -12.96 3.54 -8.30
N GLU A 53 -11.86 2.78 -8.19
CA GLU A 53 -11.92 1.31 -8.16
C GLU A 53 -12.64 0.82 -6.90
N LEU A 54 -12.40 1.47 -5.75
CA LEU A 54 -13.10 1.17 -4.51
C LEU A 54 -14.60 1.48 -4.60
N GLU A 55 -14.94 2.62 -5.23
CA GLU A 55 -16.33 3.03 -5.44
C GLU A 55 -17.10 2.07 -6.37
N MET A 56 -16.42 1.51 -7.38
CA MET A 56 -17.03 0.62 -8.38
C MET A 56 -17.04 -0.84 -7.98
N GLU A 57 -15.97 -1.32 -7.36
CA GLU A 57 -15.75 -2.74 -7.08
C GLU A 57 -15.90 -3.08 -5.59
N GLY A 58 -15.98 -2.06 -4.74
CA GLY A 58 -16.01 -2.22 -3.30
C GLY A 58 -14.62 -2.23 -2.65
N GLU A 59 -14.63 -2.18 -1.33
CA GLU A 59 -13.44 -2.14 -0.48
C GLU A 59 -13.45 -3.29 0.53
N ILE A 60 -12.28 -3.64 1.05
CA ILE A 60 -12.17 -4.58 2.16
C ILE A 60 -12.29 -3.79 3.47
N PRO A 61 -13.24 -4.14 4.36
CA PRO A 61 -13.38 -3.47 5.64
C PRO A 61 -12.08 -3.44 6.45
N GLY A 62 -11.77 -2.30 7.04
CA GLY A 62 -10.56 -2.14 7.88
C GLY A 62 -9.27 -1.93 7.10
N ALA A 63 -9.27 -2.06 5.78
CA ALA A 63 -8.11 -1.70 4.96
C ALA A 63 -7.89 -0.18 4.94
N CYS A 64 -6.64 0.22 4.87
CA CYS A 64 -6.25 1.61 4.68
C CYS A 64 -6.14 1.89 3.18
N SER A 65 -6.94 2.82 2.66
CA SER A 65 -6.85 3.26 1.27
C SER A 65 -5.68 4.22 1.10
N LEU A 66 -4.71 3.81 0.30
CA LEU A 66 -3.48 4.55 0.04
C LEU A 66 -3.04 4.35 -1.41
N PRO A 67 -3.65 5.06 -2.35
CA PRO A 67 -3.37 4.90 -3.77
C PRO A 67 -1.88 5.05 -4.11
N LEU A 68 -1.34 4.12 -4.91
CA LEU A 68 0.04 4.19 -5.38
C LEU A 68 0.25 5.38 -6.32
N PHE A 69 -0.71 5.64 -7.21
CA PHE A 69 -0.70 6.77 -8.12
C PHE A 69 -1.46 7.96 -7.51
N ARG A 70 -1.01 9.17 -7.75
CA ARG A 70 -1.66 10.40 -7.26
C ARG A 70 -3.09 10.54 -7.78
N PHE A 71 -3.26 10.48 -9.08
CA PHE A 71 -4.56 10.52 -9.74
C PHE A 71 -4.46 9.94 -11.14
N LYS A 72 -5.33 8.99 -11.43
CA LYS A 72 -5.58 8.51 -12.79
C LYS A 72 -7.01 8.87 -13.14
N GLN A 73 -7.21 9.39 -14.32
CA GLN A 73 -8.52 9.88 -14.74
C GLN A 73 -9.56 8.78 -14.74
N LEU A 74 -10.71 9.08 -14.18
CA LEU A 74 -11.87 8.21 -14.20
C LEU A 74 -12.51 8.25 -15.59
N LEU A 75 -12.81 7.10 -16.16
CA LEU A 75 -13.47 6.99 -17.45
C LEU A 75 -15.00 7.02 -17.36
N GLY A 76 -15.60 7.21 -16.22
CA GLY A 76 -17.06 7.34 -16.07
C GLY A 76 -17.88 6.10 -16.42
N HIS A 77 -17.23 4.95 -16.67
CA HIS A 77 -17.82 3.64 -16.91
C HIS A 77 -17.09 2.54 -16.15
N GLN A 78 -17.67 1.37 -16.07
CA GLN A 78 -17.00 0.22 -15.47
C GLN A 78 -15.79 -0.16 -16.34
N MET A 79 -14.62 -0.29 -15.70
CA MET A 79 -13.40 -0.65 -16.41
C MET A 79 -13.48 -2.04 -17.02
N SER A 80 -13.03 -2.14 -18.28
CA SER A 80 -12.79 -3.42 -18.95
C SER A 80 -11.56 -4.12 -18.37
N GLU A 81 -11.38 -5.40 -18.69
CA GLU A 81 -10.16 -6.13 -18.29
C GLU A 81 -8.90 -5.51 -18.88
N ASP A 82 -8.95 -5.04 -20.13
CA ASP A 82 -7.83 -4.36 -20.81
C ASP A 82 -7.46 -3.06 -20.10
N GLU A 83 -8.43 -2.27 -19.64
CA GLU A 83 -8.19 -1.04 -18.87
C GLU A 83 -7.59 -1.34 -17.49
N HIS A 84 -8.00 -2.41 -16.85
CA HIS A 84 -7.38 -2.89 -15.62
C HIS A 84 -5.93 -3.32 -15.86
N GLU A 85 -5.64 -4.03 -16.95
CA GLU A 85 -4.28 -4.42 -17.30
C GLU A 85 -3.38 -3.22 -17.59
N LEU A 86 -3.89 -2.21 -18.28
CA LEU A 86 -3.16 -0.96 -18.52
C LEU A 86 -2.83 -0.26 -17.19
N LEU A 87 -3.80 -0.13 -16.30
CA LEU A 87 -3.58 0.51 -15.00
C LEU A 87 -2.61 -0.28 -14.13
N ASP A 88 -2.70 -1.60 -14.14
CA ASP A 88 -1.81 -2.49 -13.40
C ASP A 88 -0.40 -2.54 -14.00
N GLY A 89 -0.26 -2.31 -15.29
CA GLY A 89 1.02 -2.28 -16.01
C GLY A 89 1.79 -0.97 -15.88
N ASP A 90 1.14 0.10 -15.41
CA ASP A 90 1.79 1.40 -15.22
C ASP A 90 2.81 1.35 -14.09
N GLU A 91 3.93 2.04 -14.30
CA GLU A 91 4.93 2.27 -13.25
C GLU A 91 4.71 3.63 -12.59
N PRO A 92 4.90 3.73 -11.26
CA PRO A 92 4.78 5.01 -10.57
C PRO A 92 5.93 5.94 -10.98
N ASP A 93 5.61 7.18 -11.31
CA ASP A 93 6.60 8.22 -11.55
C ASP A 93 7.18 8.75 -10.22
N SER A 94 8.17 9.63 -10.28
CA SER A 94 8.81 10.19 -9.08
C SER A 94 7.86 10.95 -8.18
N LEU A 95 6.84 11.59 -8.73
CA LEU A 95 5.83 12.33 -7.97
C LEU A 95 4.80 11.38 -7.33
N ASP A 96 4.45 10.28 -7.98
CA ASP A 96 3.63 9.22 -7.41
C ASP A 96 4.35 8.59 -6.20
N VAL A 97 5.63 8.28 -6.38
CA VAL A 97 6.48 7.74 -5.31
C VAL A 97 6.52 8.68 -4.11
N GLN A 98 6.84 9.98 -4.34
CA GLN A 98 6.87 10.97 -3.26
C GLN A 98 5.53 11.10 -2.53
N HIS A 99 4.43 11.10 -3.28
CA HIS A 99 3.08 11.18 -2.72
C HIS A 99 2.77 9.95 -1.86
N PHE A 100 3.04 8.76 -2.37
CA PHE A 100 2.83 7.51 -1.64
C PHE A 100 3.66 7.46 -0.35
N LEU A 101 4.95 7.76 -0.42
CA LEU A 101 5.85 7.77 0.74
C LEU A 101 5.44 8.82 1.79
N SER A 102 5.00 10.00 1.35
CA SER A 102 4.48 11.03 2.24
C SER A 102 3.23 10.57 2.99
N ASN A 103 2.33 9.88 2.31
CA ASN A 103 1.10 9.36 2.92
C ASN A 103 1.39 8.22 3.91
N ILE A 104 2.31 7.30 3.59
CA ILE A 104 2.76 6.26 4.53
C ILE A 104 3.33 6.88 5.80
N ASN A 105 4.17 7.90 5.69
CA ASN A 105 4.75 8.57 6.85
C ASN A 105 3.71 9.24 7.75
N ARG A 106 2.60 9.72 7.17
CA ARG A 106 1.48 10.29 7.93
C ARG A 106 0.70 9.28 8.76
N LEU A 107 0.75 8.01 8.40
CA LEU A 107 0.03 6.95 9.13
C LEU A 107 0.72 6.55 10.43
N HIS A 108 1.98 6.94 10.62
CA HIS A 108 2.76 6.67 11.84
C HIS A 108 2.80 5.18 12.26
N TYR A 109 2.79 4.26 11.29
CA TYR A 109 3.01 2.85 11.59
C TYR A 109 4.42 2.62 12.12
N THR A 110 4.55 1.68 13.05
CA THR A 110 5.85 1.22 13.51
C THR A 110 6.55 0.38 12.43
N LYS A 111 7.87 0.39 12.40
CA LYS A 111 8.64 -0.29 11.34
C LYS A 111 8.55 -1.81 11.37
N ASP A 112 8.14 -2.38 12.48
CA ASP A 112 7.89 -3.81 12.70
C ASP A 112 6.48 -4.26 12.30
N CYS A 113 5.60 -3.33 11.91
CA CYS A 113 4.26 -3.66 11.45
C CYS A 113 4.30 -4.51 10.18
N ILE A 114 3.50 -5.56 10.14
CA ILE A 114 3.29 -6.34 8.91
C ILE A 114 2.30 -5.57 8.02
N MET A 115 2.79 -5.03 6.92
CA MET A 115 2.00 -4.25 5.97
C MET A 115 1.78 -5.06 4.71
N LEU A 116 0.56 -5.38 4.39
CA LEU A 116 0.19 -6.14 3.20
C LEU A 116 -0.52 -5.23 2.21
N CYS A 117 0.20 -4.84 1.17
CA CYS A 117 -0.34 -4.08 0.06
C CYS A 117 -1.10 -4.97 -0.90
N TYR A 118 -2.22 -4.51 -1.41
CA TYR A 118 -2.92 -5.15 -2.51
C TYR A 118 -3.45 -4.11 -3.50
N CYS A 119 -3.45 -4.49 -4.76
CA CYS A 119 -4.16 -3.82 -5.83
C CYS A 119 -5.15 -4.81 -6.44
N ASN A 120 -5.57 -4.60 -7.67
CA ASN A 120 -6.52 -5.51 -8.30
C ASN A 120 -5.90 -6.88 -8.64
N SER A 121 -4.68 -6.90 -9.20
CA SER A 121 -3.99 -8.10 -9.69
C SER A 121 -2.70 -8.47 -8.94
N GLY A 122 -2.10 -7.56 -8.19
CA GLY A 122 -0.83 -7.74 -7.49
C GLY A 122 0.36 -6.96 -8.07
N ARG A 123 0.27 -6.38 -9.27
CA ARG A 123 1.39 -5.67 -9.90
C ARG A 123 1.71 -4.33 -9.22
N ARG A 124 0.73 -3.45 -9.05
CA ARG A 124 0.92 -2.16 -8.35
C ARG A 124 1.34 -2.34 -6.89
N SER A 125 0.77 -3.34 -6.22
CA SER A 125 1.13 -3.63 -4.82
C SER A 125 2.56 -4.14 -4.67
N MET A 126 3.14 -4.73 -5.70
CA MET A 126 4.56 -5.09 -5.71
C MET A 126 5.46 -3.84 -5.67
N HIS A 127 5.14 -2.80 -6.46
CA HIS A 127 5.83 -1.51 -6.37
C HIS A 127 5.67 -0.89 -4.98
N ALA A 128 4.46 -0.91 -4.43
CA ALA A 128 4.21 -0.39 -3.09
C ALA A 128 5.01 -1.14 -2.01
N ALA A 129 5.10 -2.47 -2.08
CA ALA A 129 5.88 -3.27 -1.15
C ALA A 129 7.38 -2.92 -1.22
N ARG A 130 7.94 -2.72 -2.41
CA ARG A 130 9.33 -2.25 -2.60
C ARG A 130 9.56 -0.88 -1.97
N LEU A 131 8.63 0.06 -2.17
CA LEU A 131 8.70 1.39 -1.57
C LEU A 131 8.63 1.34 -0.04
N LEU A 132 7.78 0.49 0.52
CA LEU A 132 7.73 0.27 1.97
C LEU A 132 9.07 -0.24 2.51
N ARG A 133 9.69 -1.21 1.82
CA ARG A 133 11.02 -1.72 2.18
C ARG A 133 12.07 -0.63 2.15
N SER A 134 12.06 0.24 1.15
CA SER A 134 13.00 1.37 1.05
C SER A 134 12.84 2.37 2.20
N LEU A 135 11.68 2.46 2.82
CA LEU A 135 11.42 3.25 4.03
C LEU A 135 11.78 2.54 5.33
N GLY A 136 12.28 1.31 5.27
CA GLY A 136 12.64 0.51 6.43
C GLY A 136 11.49 -0.29 7.06
N TYR A 137 10.37 -0.46 6.36
CA TYR A 137 9.32 -1.41 6.74
C TYR A 137 9.69 -2.79 6.24
N GLU A 138 10.50 -3.52 6.99
CA GLU A 138 11.04 -4.83 6.59
C GLU A 138 9.96 -5.89 6.38
N ARG A 139 8.76 -5.68 6.89
CA ARG A 139 7.60 -6.57 6.74
C ARG A 139 6.53 -5.98 5.82
N GLY A 140 6.95 -5.22 4.81
CA GLY A 140 6.10 -4.75 3.73
C GLY A 140 6.00 -5.82 2.64
N PHE A 141 4.80 -6.25 2.30
CA PHE A 141 4.53 -7.33 1.34
C PHE A 141 3.46 -6.94 0.33
N SER A 142 3.45 -7.64 -0.79
CA SER A 142 2.41 -7.62 -1.81
C SER A 142 1.54 -8.87 -1.71
N LEU A 143 0.25 -8.75 -1.92
CA LEU A 143 -0.67 -9.88 -1.96
C LEU A 143 -0.73 -10.49 -3.36
N ALA A 144 -0.41 -11.75 -3.49
CA ALA A 144 -0.57 -12.51 -4.72
C ALA A 144 -2.03 -12.53 -5.19
N GLY A 145 -2.26 -12.20 -6.45
CA GLY A 145 -3.61 -12.17 -7.06
C GLY A 145 -4.50 -10.99 -6.63
N GLY A 146 -4.07 -10.19 -5.67
CA GLY A 146 -4.70 -8.93 -5.29
C GLY A 146 -6.13 -9.05 -4.77
N TYR A 147 -6.88 -7.93 -4.88
CA TYR A 147 -8.25 -7.79 -4.41
C TYR A 147 -9.21 -8.86 -4.94
N ARG A 148 -9.13 -9.15 -6.25
CA ARG A 148 -10.04 -10.09 -6.91
C ARG A 148 -10.00 -11.49 -6.31
N VAL A 149 -8.84 -11.94 -5.86
CA VAL A 149 -8.68 -13.26 -5.25
C VAL A 149 -9.01 -13.18 -3.76
N LEU A 150 -8.54 -12.15 -3.07
CA LEU A 150 -8.76 -12.00 -1.63
C LEU A 150 -10.24 -11.88 -1.28
N ILE A 151 -10.99 -11.03 -1.99
CA ILE A 151 -12.42 -10.79 -1.67
C ILE A 151 -13.26 -12.07 -1.79
N LYS A 152 -12.90 -12.98 -2.71
CA LYS A 152 -13.58 -14.26 -2.87
C LYS A 152 -13.23 -15.29 -1.80
N ALA A 153 -12.08 -15.13 -1.17
CA ALA A 153 -11.56 -16.04 -0.15
C ALA A 153 -11.95 -15.62 1.27
N LEU A 154 -12.34 -14.36 1.49
CA LEU A 154 -12.73 -13.84 2.79
C LEU A 154 -14.09 -14.45 3.22
N THR A 155 -14.09 -15.01 4.42
CA THR A 155 -15.29 -15.48 5.10
C THR A 155 -15.86 -14.39 6.02
N GLU A 156 -17.08 -14.60 6.52
CA GLU A 156 -17.70 -13.74 7.54
C GLU A 156 -16.78 -13.55 8.76
N THR A 157 -16.06 -14.60 9.17
CA THR A 157 -15.14 -14.53 10.32
C THR A 157 -13.98 -13.60 10.07
N GLU A 158 -13.33 -13.68 8.90
CA GLU A 158 -12.24 -12.78 8.53
C GLU A 158 -12.74 -11.34 8.33
N LEU A 159 -13.93 -11.16 7.76
CA LEU A 159 -14.52 -9.82 7.60
C LEU A 159 -14.79 -9.16 8.95
N GLU A 160 -15.32 -9.88 9.93
CA GLU A 160 -15.52 -9.37 11.29
C GLU A 160 -14.17 -9.08 11.99
N ALA A 161 -13.17 -9.94 11.78
CA ALA A 161 -11.81 -9.69 12.29
C ALA A 161 -11.24 -8.37 11.73
N LEU A 162 -11.39 -8.13 10.43
CA LEU A 162 -10.94 -6.91 9.75
C LEU A 162 -11.65 -5.65 10.27
N LYS A 163 -12.97 -5.69 10.47
CA LYS A 163 -13.73 -4.57 11.03
C LYS A 163 -13.27 -4.19 12.45
N SER A 164 -12.81 -5.18 13.21
CA SER A 164 -12.33 -5.00 14.58
C SER A 164 -10.85 -4.60 14.71
N MET A 165 -10.12 -4.55 13.59
CA MET A 165 -8.72 -4.14 13.57
C MET A 165 -8.56 -2.66 13.92
N PRO A 166 -7.55 -2.29 14.71
CA PRO A 166 -7.27 -0.90 14.99
C PRO A 166 -6.88 -0.17 13.69
N LYS A 167 -7.57 0.93 13.43
CA LYS A 167 -7.17 1.83 12.33
C LYS A 167 -5.81 2.45 12.62
N PRO A 168 -5.04 2.77 11.56
CA PRO A 168 -3.75 3.45 11.75
C PRO A 168 -3.91 4.75 12.54
N PRO A 169 -2.95 5.11 13.39
CA PRO A 169 -3.05 6.25 14.29
C PRO A 169 -3.20 7.63 13.62
N GLY A 170 -3.08 7.72 12.31
CA GLY A 170 -3.18 8.98 11.55
C GLY A 170 -4.50 9.22 10.81
N ASN A 171 -5.47 8.32 10.89
CA ASN A 171 -6.71 8.42 10.11
C ASN A 171 -7.87 8.91 11.01
N LYS A 172 -7.89 10.24 11.25
CA LYS A 172 -9.06 10.95 11.81
C LYS A 172 -9.81 11.66 10.71
#